data_b182b3a5a9b40713f523ae2f00d5f55c
#
_entry.id   b182b3a5a9b40713f523ae2f00d5f55c
#
_cell.length_a   1.000
_cell.length_b   1.000
_cell.length_c   1.000
_cell.angle_alpha   90.00
_cell.angle_beta   90.00
_cell.angle_gamma   90.00
#
_symmetry.space_group_name_H-M   'P 1'
#
loop_
_entity.id
_entity.type
_entity.pdbx_description
1 polymer ?
#
loop_
_entity_poly.entity_id
_entity_poly.type
_entity_poly.pdbx_seq_one_letter_code
_entity_poly.pdbx_strand_id
1 'polypeptide(L)' 'MKINKLREMSSPELEKELGELKTELFKLRFGLATNGLDNPMKIKETKKDIARVKTILKE' A
#
# COMPACT_ATOMS: atom_id res chain seq x y z
N MET A 1 8.70 0.72 0.47
CA MET A 1 8.97 -0.58 1.11
C MET A 1 9.94 -1.40 0.31
N LYS A 2 10.87 -2.04 1.00
CA LYS A 2 11.78 -2.95 0.34
C LYS A 2 11.18 -4.35 0.33
N ILE A 3 11.23 -5.00 -0.82
CA ILE A 3 10.61 -6.32 -0.97
C ILE A 3 11.21 -7.38 -0.05
N ASN A 4 12.50 -7.27 0.27
CA ASN A 4 13.14 -8.20 1.20
C ASN A 4 12.51 -8.15 2.59
N LYS A 5 12.17 -6.98 3.06
CA LYS A 5 11.53 -6.82 4.35
C LYS A 5 10.14 -7.45 4.34
N LEU A 6 9.42 -7.30 3.25
CA LEU A 6 8.10 -7.91 3.10
C LEU A 6 8.18 -9.43 3.13
N ARG A 7 9.21 -10.01 2.53
CA ARG A 7 9.38 -11.46 2.51
C ARG A 7 9.72 -12.05 3.87
N GLU A 8 10.26 -11.24 4.78
CA GLU A 8 10.54 -11.66 6.14
C GLU A 8 9.30 -11.66 7.03
N MET A 9 8.23 -11.02 6.59
CA MET A 9 7.01 -10.91 7.38
C MET A 9 6.14 -12.16 7.26
N SER A 10 5.47 -12.51 8.35
CA SER A 10 4.53 -13.61 8.34
C SER A 10 3.25 -13.23 7.57
N SER A 11 2.45 -14.24 7.20
CA SER A 11 1.20 -13.99 6.48
C SER A 11 0.26 -13.03 7.23
N PRO A 12 0.02 -13.21 8.54
CA PRO A 12 -0.81 -12.26 9.28
C PRO A 12 -0.26 -10.83 9.26
N GLU A 13 1.06 -10.68 9.33
CA GLU A 13 1.68 -9.37 9.26
C GLU A 13 1.51 -8.73 7.88
N LEU A 14 1.64 -9.52 6.83
CA LEU A 14 1.44 -9.05 5.47
C LEU A 14 0.00 -8.63 5.24
N GLU A 15 -0.96 -9.38 5.75
CA GLU A 15 -2.37 -9.03 5.65
C GLU A 15 -2.68 -7.72 6.35
N LYS A 16 -2.09 -7.51 7.53
CA LYS A 16 -2.25 -6.27 8.28
C LYS A 16 -1.66 -5.10 7.47
N GLU A 17 -0.47 -5.29 6.93
CA GLU A 17 0.18 -4.27 6.12
C GLU A 17 -0.64 -3.93 4.88
N LEU A 18 -1.21 -4.95 4.25
CA LEU A 18 -2.07 -4.75 3.09
C LEU A 18 -3.29 -3.90 3.45
N GLY A 19 -3.92 -4.19 4.59
CA GLY A 19 -5.05 -3.40 5.08
C GLY A 19 -4.69 -1.95 5.32
N GLU A 20 -3.54 -1.71 5.93
CA GLU A 20 -3.05 -0.36 6.18
C GLU A 20 -2.77 0.39 4.89
N LEU A 21 -2.16 -0.27 3.91
CA LEU A 21 -1.88 0.33 2.62
C LEU A 21 -3.15 0.69 1.87
N LYS A 22 -4.15 -0.18 1.92
CA LYS A 22 -5.45 0.11 1.30
C LYS A 22 -6.12 1.32 1.94
N THR A 23 -6.06 1.41 3.25
CA THR A 23 -6.61 2.54 3.99
C THR A 23 -5.88 3.83 3.62
N GLU A 24 -4.57 3.77 3.54
CA GLU A 24 -3.77 4.92 3.14
C GLU A 24 -4.10 5.37 1.73
N LEU A 25 -4.23 4.43 0.81
CA LEU A 25 -4.60 4.73 -0.57
C LEU A 25 -5.97 5.42 -0.62
N PHE A 26 -6.93 4.91 0.14
CA PHE A 26 -8.25 5.50 0.21
C PHE A 26 -8.18 6.95 0.70
N LYS A 27 -7.41 7.19 1.76
CA LYS A 27 -7.25 8.54 2.30
C LYS A 27 -6.59 9.48 1.31
N LEU A 28 -5.59 9.00 0.58
CA LEU A 28 -4.91 9.81 -0.43
C LEU A 28 -5.87 10.19 -1.56
N ARG A 29 -6.67 9.24 -2.02
CA ARG A 29 -7.66 9.50 -3.06
C ARG A 29 -8.73 10.47 -2.59
N PHE A 30 -9.17 10.31 -1.36
CA PHE A 30 -10.17 11.18 -0.78
C PHE A 30 -9.65 12.60 -0.62
N GLY A 31 -8.42 12.74 -0.15
CA GLY A 31 -7.77 14.04 -0.02
C GLY A 31 -7.62 14.74 -1.36
N LEU A 32 -7.26 13.99 -2.39
CA LEU A 32 -7.14 14.51 -3.73
C LEU A 32 -8.48 15.06 -4.23
N ALA A 33 -9.54 14.28 -4.04
CA ALA A 33 -10.87 14.67 -4.50
C ALA A 33 -11.44 15.86 -3.74
N THR A 34 -11.10 15.99 -2.46
CA THR A 34 -11.70 16.98 -1.57
C THR A 34 -10.92 18.29 -1.56
N ASN A 35 -9.61 18.22 -1.50
CA ASN A 35 -8.75 19.38 -1.28
C ASN A 35 -7.94 19.80 -2.50
N GLY A 36 -7.95 19.00 -3.55
CA GLY A 36 -7.08 19.25 -4.67
C GLY A 36 -5.60 19.12 -4.33
N LEU A 37 -5.31 18.67 -3.12
CA LEU A 37 -3.96 18.43 -2.68
C LEU A 37 -3.49 17.15 -3.31
N ASP A 38 -2.60 17.31 -4.23
CA ASP A 38 -2.27 16.27 -5.15
C ASP A 38 -0.86 15.75 -4.94
N ASN A 39 -0.75 14.49 -4.57
CA ASN A 39 0.51 13.81 -4.65
C ASN A 39 0.32 12.51 -5.42
N PRO A 40 0.15 12.60 -6.74
CA PRO A 40 -0.08 11.43 -7.58
C PRO A 40 1.04 10.41 -7.49
N MET A 41 2.26 10.90 -7.23
CA MET A 41 3.39 10.02 -7.05
C MET A 41 3.20 9.09 -5.85
N LYS A 42 2.71 9.63 -4.75
CA LYS A 42 2.48 8.85 -3.54
C LYS A 42 1.37 7.82 -3.73
N ILE A 43 0.31 8.21 -4.43
CA ILE A 43 -0.77 7.27 -4.76
C ILE A 43 -0.22 6.12 -5.59
N LYS A 44 0.61 6.42 -6.56
CA LYS A 44 1.23 5.43 -7.43
C LYS A 44 2.14 4.48 -6.64
N GLU A 45 2.94 5.03 -5.74
CA GLU A 45 3.82 4.23 -4.88
C GLU A 45 3.02 3.31 -3.97
N THR A 46 1.95 3.82 -3.37
CA THR A 46 1.11 3.03 -2.49
C THR A 46 0.47 1.87 -3.25
N LYS A 47 0.01 2.10 -4.46
CA LYS A 47 -0.52 1.04 -5.32
C LYS A 47 0.51 -0.04 -5.60
N LYS A 48 1.75 0.36 -5.85
CA LYS A 48 2.84 -0.58 -6.09
C LYS A 48 3.12 -1.42 -4.85
N ASP A 49 3.12 -0.79 -3.69
CA ASP A 49 3.33 -1.50 -2.43
C ASP A 49 2.23 -2.53 -2.18
N ILE A 50 0.98 -2.17 -2.44
CA ILE A 50 -0.14 -3.10 -2.33
C ILE A 50 0.07 -4.30 -3.24
N ALA A 51 0.48 -4.06 -4.48
CA ALA A 51 0.73 -5.13 -5.44
C ALA A 51 1.85 -6.06 -4.96
N ARG A 52 2.92 -5.49 -4.40
CA ARG A 52 4.02 -6.28 -3.87
C ARG A 52 3.58 -7.18 -2.72
N VAL A 53 2.82 -6.64 -1.78
CA VAL A 53 2.32 -7.42 -0.65
C VAL A 53 1.42 -8.55 -1.13
N LYS A 54 0.52 -8.26 -2.06
CA LYS A 54 -0.37 -9.28 -2.63
C LYS A 54 0.42 -10.39 -3.31
N THR A 55 1.47 -10.03 -4.04
CA THR A 55 2.31 -11.01 -4.73
C THR A 55 2.98 -11.94 -3.73
N ILE A 56 3.52 -11.38 -2.66
CA ILE A 56 4.19 -12.17 -1.64
C ILE A 56 3.20 -13.09 -0.91
N LEU A 57 1.99 -12.61 -0.65
CA LEU A 57 0.96 -13.43 -0.03
C LEU A 57 0.56 -14.63 -0.88
N LYS A 58 0.66 -14.49 -2.21
CA LYS A 58 0.39 -15.60 -3.12
C LYS A 58 1.51 -16.62 -3.17
N GLU A 59 2.71 -16.21 -2.88
CA GLU A 59 3.84 -17.14 -2.84
C GLU A 59 3.68 -18.12 -1.69
#